data_c4762e0aa4157aa0b0716b9416df9dcd
#
_entry.id   c4762e0aa4157aa0b0716b9416df9dcd
#
_cell.length_a   1.000
_cell.length_b   1.000
_cell.length_c   1.000
_cell.angle_alpha   90.00
_cell.angle_beta   90.00
_cell.angle_gamma   90.00
#
_symmetry.space_group_name_H-M   'P 1'
#
loop_
_entity.id
_entity.type
_entity.pdbx_description
1 polymer ?
#
loop_
_entity_poly.entity_id
_entity_poly.type
_entity_poly.pdbx_seq_one_letter_code
_entity_poly.pdbx_strand_id
1 'polypeptide(L)'
;YYNGLPGWEFSVEGYWKDMHNVLEYKDGVSFMASSQSWEDNVVMGDGRAYGVEVFIQKTIGKTTGWLGYTLAKSDRVFSNGLINNGERYPYRYDRRHNISLVVNQRLGKKWDLSAVWTFATGGTTTIPERESIVMLPDGTFTQIDYAPHRNNYRLPPSHRLNIGVNYHKRLRRGESIWNFGVYNAYNRLNPNFVYYKADKKVDSKLSLYTRKAKLKSVTILPIIPSFSYTYNF
;
A
#
# COMPACT_ATOMS: atom_id res chain seq x y z
N TYR A 1 -17.37 -20.17 9.76
CA TYR A 1 -18.17 -19.23 10.58
C TYR A 1 -18.54 -19.85 11.91
N TYR A 2 -18.37 -19.08 12.99
CA TYR A 2 -18.80 -19.49 14.32
C TYR A 2 -19.47 -18.32 15.05
N ASN A 3 -20.75 -18.48 15.42
CA ASN A 3 -21.59 -17.48 16.08
C ASN A 3 -22.13 -17.98 17.44
N GLY A 4 -21.42 -18.93 18.08
CA GLY A 4 -21.87 -19.55 19.33
C GLY A 4 -21.80 -18.65 20.57
N LEU A 5 -21.14 -17.50 20.49
CA LEU A 5 -21.05 -16.51 21.56
C LEU A 5 -21.92 -15.31 21.24
N PRO A 6 -22.89 -14.90 22.11
CA PRO A 6 -23.73 -13.74 21.88
C PRO A 6 -22.90 -12.49 21.58
N GLY A 7 -23.18 -11.86 20.44
CA GLY A 7 -22.52 -10.63 20.00
C GLY A 7 -21.09 -10.79 19.48
N TRP A 8 -20.62 -11.99 19.28
CA TRP A 8 -19.35 -12.29 18.64
C TRP A 8 -19.57 -13.09 17.36
N GLU A 9 -18.78 -12.76 16.35
CA GLU A 9 -18.68 -13.47 15.10
C GLU A 9 -17.22 -13.76 14.79
N PHE A 10 -16.92 -14.99 14.35
CA PHE A 10 -15.59 -15.43 13.97
C PHE A 10 -15.68 -16.09 12.60
N SER A 11 -14.80 -15.72 11.69
CA SER A 11 -14.64 -16.44 10.42
C SER A 11 -13.17 -16.65 10.09
N VAL A 12 -12.90 -17.78 9.46
CA VAL A 12 -11.60 -18.09 8.85
C VAL A 12 -11.90 -18.58 7.43
N GLU A 13 -11.19 -18.02 6.47
CA GLU A 13 -11.32 -18.37 5.07
C GLU A 13 -9.95 -18.61 4.45
N GLY A 14 -9.80 -19.68 3.68
CA GLY A 14 -8.64 -19.93 2.84
C GLY A 14 -9.03 -19.78 1.37
N TYR A 15 -8.17 -19.19 0.57
CA TYR A 15 -8.41 -19.04 -0.86
C TYR A 15 -7.19 -19.36 -1.71
N TRP A 16 -7.46 -19.82 -2.91
CA TRP A 16 -6.47 -20.05 -3.96
C TRP A 16 -7.04 -19.57 -5.30
N LYS A 17 -6.27 -18.75 -6.03
CA LYS A 17 -6.64 -18.21 -7.34
C LYS A 17 -5.51 -18.42 -8.32
N ASP A 18 -5.78 -19.13 -9.41
CA ASP A 18 -4.95 -19.12 -10.60
C ASP A 18 -5.59 -18.17 -11.64
N MET A 19 -4.77 -17.27 -12.17
CA MET A 19 -5.19 -16.24 -13.11
C MET A 19 -4.44 -16.45 -14.41
N HIS A 20 -5.18 -16.56 -15.53
CA HIS A 20 -4.61 -16.72 -16.86
C HIS A 20 -4.79 -15.43 -17.67
N ASN A 21 -3.90 -15.22 -18.64
CA ASN A 21 -3.95 -14.07 -19.54
C ASN A 21 -3.89 -12.71 -18.80
N VAL A 22 -3.16 -12.63 -17.70
CA VAL A 22 -2.93 -11.34 -17.03
C VAL A 22 -2.00 -10.49 -17.92
N LEU A 23 -2.37 -9.23 -18.10
CA LEU A 23 -1.60 -8.29 -18.91
C LEU A 23 -0.58 -7.53 -18.05
N GLU A 24 0.60 -7.31 -18.62
CA GLU A 24 1.65 -6.50 -17.99
C GLU A 24 2.52 -5.86 -19.09
N TYR A 25 3.12 -4.71 -18.80
CA TYR A 25 4.08 -4.07 -19.70
C TYR A 25 5.41 -4.82 -19.72
N LYS A 26 6.02 -4.93 -20.90
CA LYS A 26 7.38 -5.45 -21.09
C LYS A 26 8.39 -4.71 -20.21
N ASP A 27 9.49 -5.36 -19.86
CA ASP A 27 10.56 -4.69 -19.13
C ASP A 27 11.19 -3.58 -19.99
N GLY A 28 11.51 -2.45 -19.34
CA GLY A 28 12.10 -1.29 -20.02
C GLY A 28 11.11 -0.37 -20.74
N VAL A 29 9.84 -0.73 -20.81
CA VAL A 29 8.81 0.09 -21.47
C VAL A 29 8.07 0.95 -20.45
N SER A 30 7.89 2.24 -20.76
CA SER A 30 7.09 3.17 -19.96
C SER A 30 5.83 3.60 -20.72
N PHE A 31 4.69 3.54 -20.06
CA PHE A 31 3.41 4.04 -20.59
C PHE A 31 3.48 5.52 -21.04
N MET A 32 4.32 6.32 -20.37
CA MET A 32 4.42 7.77 -20.64
C MET A 32 5.43 8.14 -21.75
N ALA A 33 6.30 7.20 -22.15
CA ALA A 33 7.42 7.50 -23.04
C ALA A 33 7.36 6.74 -24.38
N SER A 34 6.32 5.94 -24.62
CA SER A 34 6.18 5.15 -25.84
C SER A 34 5.39 5.94 -26.90
N SER A 35 5.96 6.11 -28.09
CA SER A 35 5.27 6.57 -29.29
C SER A 35 4.51 5.44 -30.01
N GLN A 36 4.65 4.20 -29.56
CA GLN A 36 3.99 3.01 -30.10
C GLN A 36 2.63 2.79 -29.43
N SER A 37 1.78 2.00 -30.09
CA SER A 37 0.52 1.56 -29.48
C SER A 37 0.76 0.83 -28.17
N TRP A 38 -0.13 0.99 -27.19
CA TRP A 38 0.03 0.31 -25.89
C TRP A 38 -0.06 -1.22 -26.03
N GLU A 39 -0.80 -1.73 -27.03
CA GLU A 39 -0.95 -3.16 -27.31
C GLU A 39 0.38 -3.83 -27.66
N ASP A 40 1.28 -3.12 -28.36
CA ASP A 40 2.59 -3.62 -28.72
C ASP A 40 3.55 -3.73 -27.52
N ASN A 41 3.22 -3.06 -26.44
CA ASN A 41 4.05 -2.94 -25.24
C ASN A 41 3.60 -3.83 -24.09
N VAL A 42 2.50 -4.56 -24.23
CA VAL A 42 1.98 -5.50 -23.22
C VAL A 42 2.18 -6.94 -23.66
N VAL A 43 2.26 -7.81 -22.68
CA VAL A 43 2.31 -9.27 -22.87
C VAL A 43 1.35 -9.94 -21.92
N MET A 44 0.89 -11.14 -22.31
CA MET A 44 0.04 -12.00 -21.49
C MET A 44 0.90 -13.00 -20.72
N GLY A 45 0.51 -13.27 -19.50
CA GLY A 45 1.13 -14.25 -18.61
C GLY A 45 0.15 -14.80 -17.60
N ASP A 46 0.68 -15.48 -16.61
CA ASP A 46 -0.10 -16.11 -15.56
C ASP A 46 0.18 -15.48 -14.20
N GLY A 47 -0.82 -15.50 -13.35
CA GLY A 47 -0.73 -15.03 -11.97
C GLY A 47 -1.26 -16.06 -10.99
N ARG A 48 -0.79 -15.97 -9.76
CA ARG A 48 -1.28 -16.79 -8.66
C ARG A 48 -1.47 -15.91 -7.42
N ALA A 49 -2.57 -16.13 -6.69
CA ALA A 49 -2.80 -15.51 -5.41
C ALA A 49 -3.43 -16.51 -4.45
N TYR A 50 -2.92 -16.58 -3.23
CA TYR A 50 -3.44 -17.46 -2.19
C TYR A 50 -3.22 -16.86 -0.81
N GLY A 51 -4.07 -17.25 0.14
CA GLY A 51 -3.98 -16.71 1.48
C GLY A 51 -5.00 -17.28 2.44
N VAL A 52 -4.90 -16.79 3.67
CA VAL A 52 -5.84 -17.05 4.76
C VAL A 52 -6.31 -15.74 5.32
N GLU A 53 -7.60 -15.62 5.55
CA GLU A 53 -8.26 -14.47 6.14
C GLU A 53 -8.91 -14.87 7.46
N VAL A 54 -8.71 -14.05 8.48
CA VAL A 54 -9.32 -14.20 9.80
C VAL A 54 -10.10 -12.94 10.10
N PHE A 55 -11.36 -13.10 10.49
CA PHE A 55 -12.21 -11.99 10.87
C PHE A 55 -12.86 -12.28 12.24
N ILE A 56 -12.81 -11.29 13.10
CA ILE A 56 -13.41 -11.32 14.45
C ILE A 56 -14.20 -10.05 14.63
N GLN A 57 -15.48 -10.17 14.96
CA GLN A 57 -16.34 -9.02 15.22
C GLN A 57 -17.04 -9.15 16.57
N LYS A 58 -17.15 -8.02 17.26
CA LYS A 58 -17.98 -7.86 18.45
C LYS A 58 -19.01 -6.77 18.24
N THR A 59 -20.31 -7.10 18.35
CA THR A 59 -21.42 -6.20 18.04
C THR A 59 -22.19 -5.70 19.26
N ILE A 60 -22.04 -6.34 20.42
CA ILE A 60 -22.82 -6.05 21.64
C ILE A 60 -21.92 -5.48 22.74
N GLY A 61 -22.47 -4.56 23.53
CA GLY A 61 -21.85 -3.97 24.70
C GLY A 61 -21.37 -2.55 24.52
N LYS A 62 -20.61 -2.03 25.49
CA LYS A 62 -20.04 -0.68 25.43
C LYS A 62 -18.86 -0.58 24.47
N THR A 63 -18.15 -1.69 24.34
CA THR A 63 -17.03 -1.85 23.39
C THR A 63 -17.49 -2.75 22.26
N THR A 64 -17.48 -2.24 21.03
CA THR A 64 -17.80 -2.95 19.79
C THR A 64 -16.68 -2.73 18.77
N GLY A 65 -16.61 -3.56 17.76
CA GLY A 65 -15.60 -3.39 16.73
C GLY A 65 -15.27 -4.71 16.03
N TRP A 66 -14.21 -4.69 15.23
CA TRP A 66 -13.76 -5.87 14.51
C TRP A 66 -12.26 -5.85 14.24
N LEU A 67 -11.71 -7.02 14.08
CA LEU A 67 -10.34 -7.28 13.65
C LEU A 67 -10.40 -8.13 12.37
N GLY A 68 -9.81 -7.64 11.31
CA GLY A 68 -9.53 -8.40 10.10
C GLY A 68 -8.03 -8.60 9.94
N TYR A 69 -7.60 -9.83 9.67
CA TYR A 69 -6.23 -10.18 9.37
C TYR A 69 -6.17 -11.04 8.11
N THR A 70 -5.30 -10.65 7.17
CA THR A 70 -5.03 -11.42 5.96
C THR A 70 -3.54 -11.76 5.88
N LEU A 71 -3.23 -13.04 5.72
CA LEU A 71 -1.93 -13.53 5.30
C LEU A 71 -2.05 -13.99 3.85
N ALA A 72 -1.35 -13.30 2.93
CA ALA A 72 -1.50 -13.57 1.50
C ALA A 72 -0.17 -13.60 0.75
N LYS A 73 -0.16 -14.25 -0.40
CA LYS A 73 0.90 -14.18 -1.40
C LYS A 73 0.28 -13.99 -2.77
N SER A 74 0.91 -13.12 -3.58
CA SER A 74 0.55 -12.95 -4.98
C SER A 74 1.82 -12.83 -5.83
N ASP A 75 1.86 -13.59 -6.91
CA ASP A 75 3.00 -13.61 -7.85
C ASP A 75 2.52 -13.71 -9.30
N ARG A 76 3.43 -13.43 -10.23
CA ARG A 76 3.20 -13.50 -11.68
C ARG A 76 4.36 -14.15 -12.39
N VAL A 77 4.10 -14.70 -13.59
CA VAL A 77 5.09 -15.26 -14.49
C VAL A 77 4.71 -15.03 -15.94
N PHE A 78 5.69 -14.68 -16.76
CA PHE A 78 5.53 -14.43 -18.20
C PHE A 78 6.59 -15.28 -18.93
N SER A 79 6.21 -16.49 -19.28
CA SER A 79 7.12 -17.52 -19.80
C SER A 79 7.78 -17.21 -21.15
N ASN A 80 7.34 -16.13 -21.82
CA ASN A 80 7.93 -15.65 -23.07
C ASN A 80 9.30 -14.96 -22.92
N GLY A 81 9.78 -14.78 -21.67
CA GLY A 81 11.06 -14.16 -21.37
C GLY A 81 11.09 -12.62 -21.47
N LEU A 82 10.00 -11.97 -21.89
CA LEU A 82 9.93 -10.50 -22.07
C LEU A 82 9.73 -9.73 -20.77
N ILE A 83 9.41 -10.44 -19.70
CA ILE A 83 9.29 -9.89 -18.34
C ILE A 83 10.04 -10.80 -17.38
N ASN A 84 10.94 -10.22 -16.56
CA ASN A 84 11.70 -10.89 -15.53
C ASN A 84 12.40 -12.17 -16.03
N ASN A 85 12.89 -12.17 -17.28
CA ASN A 85 13.53 -13.31 -17.94
C ASN A 85 12.70 -14.60 -17.94
N GLY A 86 11.37 -14.50 -17.87
CA GLY A 86 10.48 -15.67 -17.78
C GLY A 86 10.35 -16.25 -16.38
N GLU A 87 11.03 -15.71 -15.39
CA GLU A 87 10.99 -16.19 -14.01
C GLU A 87 9.79 -15.60 -13.24
N ARG A 88 9.30 -16.37 -12.28
CA ARG A 88 8.23 -15.95 -11.39
C ARG A 88 8.70 -14.84 -10.43
N TYR A 89 7.90 -13.80 -10.27
CA TYR A 89 8.23 -12.66 -9.41
C TYR A 89 7.01 -12.22 -8.55
N PRO A 90 7.24 -11.56 -7.40
CA PRO A 90 6.16 -11.02 -6.57
C PRO A 90 5.37 -9.95 -7.34
N TYR A 91 4.03 -10.02 -7.28
CA TYR A 91 3.21 -8.96 -7.85
C TYR A 91 3.39 -7.66 -7.06
N ARG A 92 3.30 -6.50 -7.73
CA ARG A 92 3.51 -5.18 -7.08
C ARG A 92 2.62 -4.92 -5.87
N TYR A 93 1.45 -5.55 -5.80
CA TYR A 93 0.52 -5.47 -4.67
C TYR A 93 0.61 -6.68 -3.74
N ASP A 94 1.65 -7.50 -3.82
CA ASP A 94 1.91 -8.58 -2.88
C ASP A 94 2.19 -8.01 -1.50
N ARG A 95 1.17 -8.03 -0.62
CA ARG A 95 1.25 -7.64 0.77
C ARG A 95 1.05 -8.85 1.65
N ARG A 96 2.12 -9.31 2.32
CA ARG A 96 2.10 -10.54 3.12
C ARG A 96 1.13 -10.49 4.27
N HIS A 97 1.13 -9.39 4.99
CA HIS A 97 0.29 -9.18 6.15
C HIS A 97 -0.54 -7.93 5.93
N ASN A 98 -1.83 -8.03 6.17
CA ASN A 98 -2.75 -6.92 6.19
C ASN A 98 -3.62 -7.04 7.44
N ILE A 99 -3.64 -6.00 8.29
CA ILE A 99 -4.40 -5.98 9.53
C ILE A 99 -5.25 -4.72 9.53
N SER A 100 -6.51 -4.87 9.90
CA SER A 100 -7.41 -3.77 10.16
C SER A 100 -8.13 -4.01 11.48
N LEU A 101 -8.01 -3.06 12.40
CA LEU A 101 -8.66 -3.09 13.70
C LEU A 101 -9.54 -1.86 13.85
N VAL A 102 -10.81 -2.07 14.12
CA VAL A 102 -11.76 -1.01 14.44
C VAL A 102 -12.30 -1.24 15.84
N VAL A 103 -12.27 -0.22 16.67
CA VAL A 103 -12.80 -0.24 18.03
C VAL A 103 -13.68 0.98 18.23
N ASN A 104 -14.90 0.75 18.71
CA ASN A 104 -15.80 1.79 19.15
C ASN A 104 -16.10 1.57 20.63
N GLN A 105 -15.95 2.63 21.44
CA GLN A 105 -16.15 2.59 22.87
C GLN A 105 -17.15 3.66 23.29
N ARG A 106 -18.29 3.25 23.87
CA ARG A 106 -19.22 4.17 24.52
C ARG A 106 -18.72 4.57 25.90
N LEU A 107 -18.53 5.86 26.11
CA LEU A 107 -18.12 6.46 27.38
C LEU A 107 -19.33 7.18 28.03
N GLY A 108 -20.21 6.38 28.62
CA GLY A 108 -21.45 6.86 29.21
C GLY A 108 -22.53 7.14 28.16
N LYS A 109 -23.32 8.26 28.38
CA LYS A 109 -24.47 8.60 27.51
C LYS A 109 -24.17 9.68 26.46
N LYS A 110 -23.01 10.33 26.57
CA LYS A 110 -22.70 11.52 25.77
C LYS A 110 -21.45 11.40 24.92
N TRP A 111 -20.62 10.44 25.17
CA TRP A 111 -19.33 10.33 24.51
C TRP A 111 -19.16 8.97 23.87
N ASP A 112 -18.72 8.96 22.62
CA ASP A 112 -18.22 7.78 21.93
C ASP A 112 -16.80 8.05 21.46
N LEU A 113 -15.92 7.09 21.70
CA LEU A 113 -14.56 7.05 21.17
C LEU A 113 -14.51 6.02 20.05
N SER A 114 -13.87 6.35 18.94
CA SER A 114 -13.58 5.42 17.85
C SER A 114 -12.09 5.42 17.56
N ALA A 115 -11.56 4.25 17.26
CA ALA A 115 -10.19 4.07 16.81
C ALA A 115 -10.15 3.10 15.64
N VAL A 116 -9.38 3.44 14.62
CA VAL A 116 -9.12 2.60 13.46
C VAL A 116 -7.62 2.48 13.29
N TRP A 117 -7.09 1.28 13.46
CA TRP A 117 -5.69 1.00 13.20
C TRP A 117 -5.54 0.06 12.00
N THR A 118 -4.66 0.43 11.08
CA THR A 118 -4.34 -0.38 9.90
C THR A 118 -2.86 -0.64 9.82
N PHE A 119 -2.50 -1.83 9.42
CA PHE A 119 -1.14 -2.24 9.11
C PHE A 119 -1.12 -3.03 7.81
N ALA A 120 -0.17 -2.76 6.94
CA ALA A 120 0.08 -3.57 5.75
C ALA A 120 1.58 -3.66 5.48
N THR A 121 2.07 -4.87 5.19
CA THR A 121 3.40 -5.06 4.62
C THR A 121 3.51 -4.24 3.34
N GLY A 122 4.64 -3.63 3.09
CA GLY A 122 4.87 -2.85 1.87
C GLY A 122 4.69 -3.69 0.61
N GLY A 123 4.14 -3.07 -0.44
CA GLY A 123 4.12 -3.65 -1.77
C GLY A 123 5.53 -3.75 -2.35
N THR A 124 5.66 -4.41 -3.49
CA THR A 124 6.94 -4.56 -4.18
C THR A 124 7.08 -3.57 -5.32
N THR A 125 8.29 -3.17 -5.62
CA THR A 125 8.64 -2.29 -6.74
C THR A 125 9.98 -2.71 -7.33
N THR A 126 10.22 -2.35 -8.58
CA THR A 126 11.51 -2.55 -9.21
C THR A 126 12.41 -1.36 -8.90
N ILE A 127 13.59 -1.63 -8.39
CA ILE A 127 14.67 -0.64 -8.24
C ILE A 127 15.90 -1.11 -9.01
N PRO A 128 16.64 -0.20 -9.67
CA PRO A 128 17.90 -0.54 -10.30
C PRO A 128 18.92 -1.07 -9.28
N GLU A 129 19.59 -2.15 -9.63
CA GLU A 129 20.70 -2.72 -8.84
C GLU A 129 22.06 -2.25 -9.36
N ARG A 130 22.10 -1.88 -10.64
CA ARG A 130 23.31 -1.39 -11.31
C ARG A 130 22.96 -0.22 -12.22
N GLU A 131 23.86 0.73 -12.29
CA GLU A 131 23.84 1.82 -13.25
C GLU A 131 25.02 1.64 -14.21
N SER A 132 24.76 1.76 -15.49
CA SER A 132 25.78 1.71 -16.54
C SER A 132 25.70 2.98 -17.36
N ILE A 133 26.85 3.55 -17.72
CA ILE A 133 26.94 4.66 -18.65
C ILE A 133 27.30 4.10 -20.00
N VAL A 134 26.47 4.34 -20.99
CA VAL A 134 26.65 3.88 -22.36
C VAL A 134 26.80 5.08 -23.27
N MET A 135 27.78 5.02 -24.16
CA MET A 135 27.93 6.02 -25.23
C MET A 135 26.97 5.66 -26.37
N LEU A 136 26.14 6.60 -26.74
CA LEU A 136 25.23 6.49 -27.88
C LEU A 136 26.01 6.69 -29.20
N PRO A 137 25.45 6.23 -30.36
CA PRO A 137 26.09 6.39 -31.67
C PRO A 137 26.41 7.85 -32.07
N ASP A 138 25.70 8.81 -31.49
CA ASP A 138 25.93 10.25 -31.67
C ASP A 138 27.06 10.84 -30.81
N GLY A 139 27.74 9.97 -30.03
CA GLY A 139 28.81 10.37 -29.13
C GLY A 139 28.35 10.89 -27.77
N THR A 140 27.06 10.99 -27.52
CA THR A 140 26.52 11.36 -26.22
C THR A 140 26.52 10.20 -25.22
N PHE A 141 26.58 10.49 -23.92
CA PHE A 141 26.51 9.49 -22.88
C PHE A 141 25.11 9.49 -22.25
N THR A 142 24.56 8.30 -22.10
CA THR A 142 23.32 8.08 -21.36
C THR A 142 23.50 7.07 -20.23
N GLN A 143 22.76 7.25 -19.15
CA GLN A 143 22.71 6.31 -18.05
C GLN A 143 21.63 5.27 -18.34
N ILE A 144 21.99 4.01 -18.24
CA ILE A 144 21.06 2.88 -18.29
C ILE A 144 21.01 2.25 -16.91
N ASP A 145 19.81 2.20 -16.37
CA ASP A 145 19.53 1.54 -15.10
C ASP A 145 19.19 0.07 -15.37
N TYR A 146 19.91 -0.83 -14.72
CA TYR A 146 19.70 -2.27 -14.86
C TYR A 146 19.11 -2.87 -13.60
N ALA A 147 17.94 -3.49 -13.72
CA ALA A 147 17.26 -4.27 -12.70
C ALA A 147 17.10 -5.71 -13.20
N PRO A 148 17.89 -6.68 -12.70
CA PRO A 148 17.85 -8.06 -13.18
C PRO A 148 16.53 -8.76 -12.83
N HIS A 149 15.88 -8.33 -11.76
CA HIS A 149 14.64 -8.91 -11.28
C HIS A 149 13.56 -7.85 -11.12
N ARG A 150 12.36 -8.15 -11.61
CA ARG A 150 11.18 -7.31 -11.45
C ARG A 150 10.66 -7.38 -10.01
N ASN A 151 10.23 -6.23 -9.48
CA ASN A 151 9.72 -6.11 -8.11
C ASN A 151 10.68 -6.65 -7.05
N ASN A 152 11.98 -6.42 -7.26
CA ASN A 152 13.09 -6.87 -6.41
C ASN A 152 13.19 -6.18 -5.05
N TYR A 153 12.46 -5.09 -4.84
CA TYR A 153 12.46 -4.34 -3.59
C TYR A 153 11.08 -4.28 -2.95
N ARG A 154 11.01 -4.55 -1.65
CA ARG A 154 9.77 -4.38 -0.88
C ARG A 154 9.82 -3.08 -0.11
N LEU A 155 8.78 -2.26 -0.30
CA LEU A 155 8.63 -1.01 0.44
C LEU A 155 8.51 -1.28 1.96
N PRO A 156 8.93 -0.34 2.81
CA PRO A 156 8.67 -0.43 4.24
C PRO A 156 7.17 -0.59 4.53
N PRO A 157 6.81 -1.27 5.63
CA PRO A 157 5.41 -1.45 5.99
C PRO A 157 4.73 -0.11 6.27
N SER A 158 3.48 -0.03 5.88
CA SER A 158 2.62 1.11 6.19
C SER A 158 1.69 0.78 7.35
N HIS A 159 1.55 1.70 8.29
CA HIS A 159 0.57 1.60 9.36
C HIS A 159 0.07 2.97 9.80
N ARG A 160 -1.14 3.01 10.33
CA ARG A 160 -1.80 4.26 10.68
C ARG A 160 -2.82 4.04 11.78
N LEU A 161 -2.92 4.99 12.68
CA LEU A 161 -3.98 5.08 13.68
C LEU A 161 -4.81 6.33 13.42
N ASN A 162 -6.11 6.17 13.27
CA ASN A 162 -7.07 7.25 13.26
C ASN A 162 -7.89 7.18 14.55
N ILE A 163 -8.15 8.32 15.16
CA ILE A 163 -8.92 8.43 16.39
C ILE A 163 -10.06 9.43 16.15
N GLY A 164 -11.23 9.10 16.63
CA GLY A 164 -12.39 9.98 16.59
C GLY A 164 -13.12 10.01 17.93
N VAL A 165 -13.64 11.17 18.30
CA VAL A 165 -14.45 11.37 19.51
C VAL A 165 -15.72 12.06 19.12
N ASN A 166 -16.88 11.48 19.48
CA ASN A 166 -18.19 12.08 19.31
C ASN A 166 -18.72 12.56 20.64
N TYR A 167 -19.23 13.79 20.66
CA TYR A 167 -19.99 14.33 21.77
C TYR A 167 -21.43 14.50 21.35
N HIS A 168 -22.35 13.82 22.06
CA HIS A 168 -23.78 13.79 21.84
C HIS A 168 -24.47 14.74 22.80
N LYS A 169 -25.24 15.70 22.28
CA LYS A 169 -26.05 16.63 23.09
C LYS A 169 -27.49 16.54 22.65
N ARG A 170 -28.36 16.02 23.52
CA ARG A 170 -29.83 16.09 23.34
C ARG A 170 -30.30 17.52 23.44
N LEU A 171 -31.11 17.94 22.50
CA LEU A 171 -31.75 19.23 22.43
C LEU A 171 -33.26 19.04 22.53
N ARG A 172 -34.01 20.16 22.68
CA ARG A 172 -35.48 20.13 22.82
C ARG A 172 -36.18 19.54 21.58
N ARG A 173 -35.58 19.69 20.39
CA ARG A 173 -36.06 19.16 19.12
C ARG A 173 -34.87 18.49 18.38
N GLY A 174 -34.46 17.29 18.82
CA GLY A 174 -33.44 16.54 18.16
C GLY A 174 -32.15 16.34 18.94
N GLU A 175 -31.06 15.99 18.24
CA GLU A 175 -29.77 15.72 18.80
C GLU A 175 -28.68 16.42 18.00
N SER A 176 -27.70 17.03 18.66
CA SER A 176 -26.50 17.51 18.02
C SER A 176 -25.32 16.62 18.35
N ILE A 177 -24.51 16.29 17.33
CA ILE A 177 -23.31 15.47 17.42
C ILE A 177 -22.13 16.30 16.95
N TRP A 178 -21.13 16.43 17.83
CA TRP A 178 -19.86 17.09 17.56
C TRP A 178 -18.81 16.00 17.39
N ASN A 179 -18.20 15.89 16.22
CA ASN A 179 -17.14 14.94 15.94
C ASN A 179 -15.80 15.67 15.85
N PHE A 180 -14.83 15.17 16.59
CA PHE A 180 -13.43 15.57 16.53
C PHE A 180 -12.62 14.36 16.12
N GLY A 181 -11.91 14.45 15.01
CA GLY A 181 -11.13 13.36 14.45
C GLY A 181 -9.68 13.72 14.22
N VAL A 182 -8.83 12.72 14.27
CA VAL A 182 -7.43 12.85 13.88
C VAL A 182 -7.07 11.66 12.98
N TYR A 183 -6.74 11.95 11.75
CA TYR A 183 -6.15 10.99 10.84
C TYR A 183 -4.66 10.89 11.10
N ASN A 184 -4.11 9.66 11.10
CA ASN A 184 -2.69 9.40 11.32
C ASN A 184 -2.18 10.01 12.65
N ALA A 185 -2.80 9.65 13.76
CA ALA A 185 -2.62 10.27 15.07
C ALA A 185 -1.16 10.27 15.58
N TYR A 186 -0.34 9.32 15.19
CA TYR A 186 1.09 9.29 15.53
C TYR A 186 2.00 9.78 14.39
N ASN A 187 1.43 10.45 13.36
CA ASN A 187 2.15 11.10 12.27
C ASN A 187 3.15 10.18 11.55
N ARG A 188 2.76 8.93 11.29
CA ARG A 188 3.60 8.01 10.53
C ARG A 188 3.71 8.44 9.09
N LEU A 189 4.93 8.66 8.63
CA LEU A 189 5.23 8.95 7.23
C LEU A 189 5.27 7.64 6.43
N ASN A 190 4.11 7.19 5.95
CA ASN A 190 3.98 5.97 5.18
C ASN A 190 4.50 6.17 3.75
N PRO A 191 5.43 5.32 3.26
CA PRO A 191 5.97 5.46 1.91
C PRO A 191 4.94 5.06 0.85
N ASN A 192 4.69 5.95 -0.12
CA ASN A 192 3.85 5.65 -1.28
C ASN A 192 4.66 5.08 -2.43
N PHE A 193 5.82 5.67 -2.69
CA PHE A 193 6.79 5.18 -3.66
C PHE A 193 8.21 5.61 -3.26
N VAL A 194 9.19 4.97 -3.88
CA VAL A 194 10.61 5.26 -3.69
C VAL A 194 11.22 5.69 -5.02
N TYR A 195 12.24 6.53 -4.95
CA TYR A 195 13.02 6.96 -6.10
C TYR A 195 14.47 7.22 -5.71
N TYR A 196 15.37 7.10 -6.67
CA TYR A 196 16.75 7.49 -6.49
C TYR A 196 16.93 9.00 -6.66
N LYS A 197 17.58 9.62 -5.71
CA LYS A 197 18.01 11.02 -5.81
C LYS A 197 19.51 11.10 -5.85
N ALA A 198 20.09 11.66 -6.93
CA ALA A 198 21.51 11.95 -7.01
C ALA A 198 21.93 12.95 -5.92
N ASP A 199 23.03 12.70 -5.25
CA ASP A 199 23.58 13.64 -4.27
C ASP A 199 24.22 14.82 -4.99
N LYS A 200 23.68 16.04 -4.79
CA LYS A 200 24.16 17.27 -5.45
C LYS A 200 25.52 17.75 -4.96
N LYS A 201 26.13 17.11 -3.96
CA LYS A 201 27.40 17.51 -3.36
C LYS A 201 28.65 16.90 -4.01
N VAL A 202 28.51 16.22 -5.13
CA VAL A 202 29.67 15.68 -5.84
C VAL A 202 30.24 16.74 -6.78
N ASP A 203 31.50 17.05 -6.57
CA ASP A 203 32.27 18.02 -7.34
C ASP A 203 32.17 17.77 -8.84
N SER A 204 31.76 18.78 -9.60
CA SER A 204 31.44 18.71 -11.02
C SER A 204 32.61 18.30 -11.93
N LYS A 205 33.81 18.26 -11.43
CA LYS A 205 35.04 17.90 -12.18
C LYS A 205 35.35 16.39 -12.17
N LEU A 206 34.81 15.60 -11.23
CA LEU A 206 35.03 14.13 -11.15
C LEU A 206 33.79 13.34 -11.56
N SER A 207 33.02 13.92 -12.10
CA SER A 207 31.70 13.95 -12.62
C SER A 207 30.88 12.66 -12.80
N LEU A 208 31.16 11.75 -13.57
CA LEU A 208 30.19 10.72 -14.05
C LEU A 208 30.25 9.37 -13.29
N TYR A 209 31.36 9.07 -12.66
CA TYR A 209 31.62 7.74 -12.09
C TYR A 209 31.38 7.58 -10.60
N THR A 210 31.01 8.64 -9.88
CA THR A 210 30.91 8.62 -8.40
C THR A 210 29.64 9.23 -7.81
N ARG A 211 28.55 9.37 -8.58
CA ARG A 211 27.28 9.84 -8.05
C ARG A 211 26.68 8.80 -7.10
N LYS A 212 26.79 9.04 -5.81
CA LYS A 212 26.06 8.26 -4.80
C LYS A 212 24.59 8.63 -4.87
N ALA A 213 23.80 7.78 -5.50
CA ALA A 213 22.34 7.91 -5.45
C ALA A 213 21.81 7.42 -4.09
N LYS A 214 20.91 8.19 -3.48
CA LYS A 214 20.22 7.81 -2.25
C LYS A 214 18.78 7.46 -2.56
N LEU A 215 18.34 6.28 -2.10
CA LEU A 215 16.95 5.89 -2.17
C LEU A 215 16.13 6.78 -1.22
N LYS A 216 15.15 7.48 -1.75
CA LYS A 216 14.21 8.33 -0.99
C LYS A 216 12.80 7.83 -1.15
N SER A 217 12.00 8.00 -0.11
CA SER A 217 10.56 7.72 -0.14
C SER A 217 9.75 9.02 -0.19
N VAL A 218 8.65 8.99 -0.92
CA VAL A 218 7.63 10.05 -0.91
C VAL A 218 6.49 9.62 -0.02
N THR A 219 6.09 10.50 0.89
CA THR A 219 4.95 10.35 1.77
C THR A 219 3.97 11.49 1.53
N ILE A 220 2.66 11.21 1.53
CA ILE A 220 1.67 12.18 1.09
C ILE A 220 0.83 12.71 2.26
N LEU A 221 0.46 11.86 3.22
CA LEU A 221 -0.53 12.18 4.24
C LEU A 221 0.08 12.18 5.64
N PRO A 222 0.42 13.37 6.20
CA PRO A 222 0.82 13.52 7.59
C PRO A 222 -0.38 13.40 8.54
N ILE A 223 -0.23 13.84 9.79
CA ILE A 223 -1.35 14.02 10.71
C ILE A 223 -2.32 15.07 10.17
N ILE A 224 -3.63 14.74 10.16
CA ILE A 224 -4.70 15.64 9.69
C ILE A 224 -5.81 15.65 10.73
N PRO A 225 -6.04 16.78 11.43
CA PRO A 225 -7.21 16.94 12.28
C PRO A 225 -8.45 17.17 11.42
N SER A 226 -9.61 16.73 11.92
CA SER A 226 -10.90 16.95 11.30
C SER A 226 -11.94 17.32 12.36
N PHE A 227 -12.93 18.06 11.92
CA PHE A 227 -14.07 18.47 12.73
C PHE A 227 -15.33 18.37 11.89
N SER A 228 -16.40 17.82 12.48
CA SER A 228 -17.74 17.89 11.88
C SER A 228 -18.82 18.09 12.94
N TYR A 229 -19.92 18.71 12.51
CA TYR A 229 -21.12 18.92 13.30
C TYR A 229 -22.31 18.37 12.54
N THR A 230 -23.12 17.56 13.22
CA THR A 230 -24.36 16.99 12.69
C THR A 230 -25.50 17.33 13.60
N TYR A 231 -26.61 17.75 13.03
CA TYR A 231 -27.87 17.99 13.74
C TYR A 231 -28.96 17.08 13.16
N ASN A 232 -29.51 16.24 14.00
CA ASN A 232 -30.64 15.36 13.69
C ASN A 232 -31.90 15.91 14.35
N PHE A 233 -32.91 16.24 13.57
CA PHE A 233 -34.20 16.78 14.00
C PHE A 233 -35.34 15.76 13.80
#